data_8759b90f577baf75632a216cca855e3c
#
_entry.id   8759b90f577baf75632a216cca855e3c
#
_cell.length_a   1.000
_cell.length_b   1.000
_cell.length_c   1.000
_cell.angle_alpha   90.00
_cell.angle_beta   90.00
_cell.angle_gamma   90.00
#
_symmetry.space_group_name_H-M   'P 1'
#
loop_
_entity.id
_entity.type
_entity.pdbx_description
1 polymer ?
#
loop_
_entity_poly.entity_id
_entity_poly.type
_entity_poly.pdbx_seq_one_letter_code
_entity_poly.pdbx_strand_id
1 'polypeptide(L)'
;MSMQIFDNTYLSLSEYMEKEVQGFKKFIDPPLYVTEQEKEFLDSIAKFNEVAPGFIKYTFNESNMLRIQVLRSVLDRQPVNVNNNSRLFDIITTLCKNLGIPMPLVYVYSDEDIYRMERALEETSLKGQELFQSNNAFTCGSKEMLYVFISEELMAKTEYTDLEIMALIGHEIGHALANHPIKGSIMATDLSTITNPQVIARIKQLQQNNQYSRLQEITADRAAVIACRDAAAAQSMIKKMNNLDEALWDYDHSEASHPNGKTRARAIELFGKSLLYARCIELIDHTTVDKSAYLLSARDLQAEIMKII
;
A
#
# COMPACT_ATOMS: atom_id res chain seq x y z
N MET A 1 -12.52 16.06 24.42
CA MET A 1 -11.16 15.63 24.04
C MET A 1 -10.32 16.87 23.87
N SER A 2 -9.39 17.12 24.76
CA SER A 2 -8.49 18.28 24.72
C SER A 2 -7.51 18.06 23.57
N MET A 3 -7.54 18.93 22.56
CA MET A 3 -6.40 19.11 21.66
C MET A 3 -5.18 19.38 22.53
N GLN A 4 -4.21 18.47 22.53
CA GLN A 4 -2.87 18.82 23.00
C GLN A 4 -2.33 19.88 22.05
N ILE A 5 -2.38 21.12 22.50
CA ILE A 5 -1.64 22.21 21.90
C ILE A 5 -0.17 21.86 22.13
N PHE A 6 0.54 21.56 21.07
CA PHE A 6 1.99 21.34 21.13
C PHE A 6 2.61 22.64 21.67
N ASP A 7 3.27 22.51 22.80
CA ASP A 7 4.08 23.59 23.38
C ASP A 7 5.35 23.78 22.53
N ASN A 8 5.19 24.53 21.43
CA ASN A 8 6.24 24.83 20.46
C ASN A 8 7.01 26.11 20.81
N THR A 9 6.99 26.51 22.05
CA THR A 9 7.35 27.85 22.44
C THR A 9 8.85 28.13 22.39
N TYR A 10 9.77 27.52 21.82
CA TYR A 10 11.19 27.96 21.76
C TYR A 10 12.11 27.13 20.86
N LEU A 11 11.60 26.54 19.77
CA LEU A 11 12.51 25.97 18.76
C LEU A 11 12.94 27.09 17.79
N SER A 12 14.23 27.18 17.51
CA SER A 12 14.71 27.97 16.37
C SER A 12 14.12 27.41 15.07
N LEU A 13 14.02 28.24 14.02
CA LEU A 13 13.56 27.77 12.70
C LEU A 13 14.39 26.59 12.21
N SER A 14 15.68 26.55 12.48
CA SER A 14 16.59 25.45 12.14
C SER A 14 16.21 24.15 12.84
N GLU A 15 15.95 24.18 14.14
CA GLU A 15 15.54 23.00 14.92
C GLU A 15 14.15 22.50 14.52
N TYR A 16 13.22 23.43 14.19
CA TYR A 16 11.92 23.07 13.64
C TYR A 16 12.05 22.34 12.31
N MET A 17 12.84 22.89 11.37
CA MET A 17 13.11 22.28 10.07
C MET A 17 13.77 20.91 10.21
N GLU A 18 14.71 20.75 11.13
CA GLU A 18 15.36 19.47 11.41
C GLU A 18 14.38 18.42 11.92
N LYS A 19 13.48 18.80 12.83
CA LYS A 19 12.40 17.90 13.33
C LYS A 19 11.42 17.51 12.23
N GLU A 20 11.02 18.43 11.36
CA GLU A 20 10.15 18.14 10.21
C GLU A 20 10.83 17.17 9.23
N VAL A 21 12.11 17.36 8.92
CA VAL A 21 12.88 16.43 8.07
C VAL A 21 12.99 15.05 8.70
N GLN A 22 13.28 14.96 10.00
CA GLN A 22 13.35 13.68 10.71
C GLN A 22 11.98 13.00 10.81
N GLY A 23 10.93 13.76 11.11
CA GLY A 23 9.55 13.26 11.12
C GLY A 23 9.12 12.74 9.75
N PHE A 24 9.51 13.44 8.67
CA PHE A 24 9.22 13.02 7.31
C PHE A 24 9.99 11.75 6.92
N LYS A 25 11.30 11.65 7.22
CA LYS A 25 12.08 10.43 6.99
C LYS A 25 11.45 9.21 7.66
N LYS A 26 11.02 9.34 8.92
CA LYS A 26 10.30 8.27 9.62
C LYS A 26 8.96 7.93 8.96
N PHE A 27 8.26 8.94 8.45
CA PHE A 27 6.99 8.78 7.74
C PHE A 27 7.14 7.95 6.47
N ILE A 28 8.20 8.18 5.67
CA ILE A 28 8.45 7.47 4.41
C ILE A 28 9.38 6.26 4.55
N ASP A 29 9.84 5.91 5.76
CA ASP A 29 10.73 4.76 6.00
C ASP A 29 10.07 3.45 5.53
N PRO A 30 10.61 2.79 4.49
CA PRO A 30 9.95 1.65 3.89
C PRO A 30 10.22 0.35 4.65
N PRO A 31 9.30 -0.63 4.57
CA PRO A 31 9.55 -1.97 5.05
C PRO A 31 10.74 -2.64 4.35
N LEU A 32 11.33 -3.65 4.99
CA LEU A 32 12.50 -4.37 4.48
C LEU A 32 12.26 -5.01 3.08
N TYR A 33 11.03 -5.45 2.80
CA TYR A 33 10.66 -6.14 1.57
C TYR A 33 10.47 -5.23 0.35
N VAL A 34 10.53 -3.90 0.50
CA VAL A 34 10.46 -2.93 -0.60
C VAL A 34 11.63 -3.14 -1.57
N THR A 35 11.39 -2.96 -2.87
CA THR A 35 12.44 -3.09 -3.89
C THR A 35 13.49 -1.98 -3.77
N GLU A 36 14.71 -2.23 -4.25
CA GLU A 36 15.79 -1.22 -4.15
C GLU A 36 15.45 0.05 -4.95
N GLN A 37 14.80 -0.09 -6.12
CA GLN A 37 14.41 1.05 -6.96
C GLN A 37 13.31 1.90 -6.29
N GLU A 38 12.42 1.26 -5.52
CA GLU A 38 11.45 2.02 -4.73
C GLU A 38 12.10 2.76 -3.57
N LYS A 39 13.13 2.19 -2.95
CA LYS A 39 13.93 2.90 -1.94
C LYS A 39 14.61 4.13 -2.54
N GLU A 40 15.22 4.01 -3.74
CA GLU A 40 15.80 5.14 -4.46
C GLU A 40 14.77 6.24 -4.77
N PHE A 41 13.53 5.85 -5.12
CA PHE A 41 12.44 6.81 -5.32
C PHE A 41 12.05 7.50 -4.02
N LEU A 42 11.87 6.76 -2.92
CA LEU A 42 11.58 7.32 -1.60
C LEU A 42 12.69 8.23 -1.09
N ASP A 43 13.96 7.88 -1.33
CA ASP A 43 15.10 8.76 -1.05
C ASP A 43 15.02 10.07 -1.86
N SER A 44 14.56 10.00 -3.11
CA SER A 44 14.36 11.20 -3.92
C SER A 44 13.23 12.08 -3.40
N ILE A 45 12.17 11.48 -2.82
CA ILE A 45 11.11 12.20 -2.11
C ILE A 45 11.64 12.81 -0.81
N ALA A 46 12.48 12.10 -0.06
CA ALA A 46 13.12 12.64 1.14
C ALA A 46 13.96 13.88 0.83
N LYS A 47 14.74 13.85 -0.25
CA LYS A 47 15.52 15.02 -0.73
C LYS A 47 14.61 16.18 -1.17
N PHE A 48 13.46 15.88 -1.78
CA PHE A 48 12.48 16.93 -2.11
C PHE A 48 11.96 17.63 -0.85
N ASN A 49 11.74 16.90 0.23
CA ASN A 49 11.29 17.49 1.50
C ASN A 49 12.31 18.47 2.12
N GLU A 50 13.59 18.40 1.74
CA GLU A 50 14.61 19.41 2.13
C GLU A 50 14.35 20.76 1.48
N VAL A 51 13.77 20.76 0.26
CA VAL A 51 13.45 21.99 -0.51
C VAL A 51 12.08 22.55 -0.16
N ALA A 52 11.11 21.68 0.11
CA ALA A 52 9.73 22.03 0.43
C ALA A 52 9.23 21.23 1.65
N PRO A 53 9.71 21.57 2.87
CA PRO A 53 9.38 20.84 4.07
C PRO A 53 7.88 20.71 4.32
N GLY A 54 7.44 19.47 4.60
CA GLY A 54 6.06 19.16 4.90
C GLY A 54 5.08 19.17 3.73
N PHE A 55 5.47 19.65 2.53
CA PHE A 55 4.56 19.78 1.39
C PHE A 55 3.92 18.44 0.98
N ILE A 56 4.73 17.41 0.73
CA ILE A 56 4.21 16.09 0.33
C ILE A 56 3.38 15.47 1.45
N LYS A 57 3.88 15.53 2.69
CA LYS A 57 3.14 15.00 3.86
C LYS A 57 1.80 15.68 4.04
N TYR A 58 1.75 17.01 3.89
CA TYR A 58 0.51 17.78 3.97
C TYR A 58 -0.47 17.38 2.87
N THR A 59 -0.05 17.40 1.62
CA THR A 59 -0.88 17.03 0.46
C THR A 59 -1.39 15.59 0.57
N PHE A 60 -0.53 14.65 0.98
CA PHE A 60 -0.90 13.27 1.20
C PHE A 60 -1.93 13.12 2.32
N ASN A 61 -1.71 13.76 3.47
CA ASN A 61 -2.61 13.67 4.61
C ASN A 61 -3.97 14.32 4.29
N GLU A 62 -4.00 15.47 3.64
CA GLU A 62 -5.23 16.14 3.24
C GLU A 62 -6.08 15.27 2.31
N SER A 63 -5.48 14.72 1.26
CA SER A 63 -6.15 13.83 0.31
C SER A 63 -6.69 12.56 0.99
N ASN A 64 -5.89 11.92 1.85
CA ASN A 64 -6.32 10.73 2.59
C ASN A 64 -7.43 11.04 3.60
N MET A 65 -7.32 12.13 4.34
CA MET A 65 -8.34 12.50 5.31
C MET A 65 -9.69 12.80 4.65
N LEU A 66 -9.68 13.51 3.52
CA LEU A 66 -10.90 13.73 2.74
C LEU A 66 -11.54 12.42 2.29
N ARG A 67 -10.72 11.51 1.75
CA ARG A 67 -11.17 10.18 1.32
C ARG A 67 -11.78 9.40 2.49
N ILE A 68 -11.10 9.33 3.62
CA ILE A 68 -11.58 8.64 4.82
C ILE A 68 -12.90 9.26 5.32
N GLN A 69 -13.03 10.59 5.33
CA GLN A 69 -14.24 11.27 5.75
C GLN A 69 -15.43 10.90 4.86
N VAL A 70 -15.27 10.94 3.53
CA VAL A 70 -16.31 10.54 2.58
C VAL A 70 -16.71 9.09 2.81
N LEU A 71 -15.75 8.18 2.87
CA LEU A 71 -16.02 6.76 3.09
C LEU A 71 -16.78 6.51 4.38
N ARG A 72 -16.38 7.11 5.49
CA ARG A 72 -17.04 6.93 6.78
C ARG A 72 -18.44 7.58 6.83
N SER A 73 -18.68 8.66 6.10
CA SER A 73 -20.00 9.30 6.05
C SER A 73 -21.02 8.43 5.29
N VAL A 74 -20.56 7.61 4.35
CA VAL A 74 -21.42 6.70 3.57
C VAL A 74 -21.60 5.36 4.28
N LEU A 75 -20.54 4.85 4.89
CA LEU A 75 -20.54 3.58 5.63
C LEU A 75 -20.96 3.81 7.09
N ASP A 76 -22.19 4.20 7.34
CA ASP A 76 -22.74 4.38 8.69
C ASP A 76 -22.87 3.03 9.44
N ARG A 77 -21.75 2.37 9.65
CA ARG A 77 -21.67 1.05 10.31
C ARG A 77 -20.41 0.91 11.18
N GLN A 78 -20.49 -0.04 12.11
CA GLN A 78 -19.40 -0.39 12.99
C GLN A 78 -18.26 -1.09 12.23
N PRO A 79 -17.00 -0.80 12.55
CA PRO A 79 -15.87 -1.59 12.06
C PRO A 79 -16.03 -3.07 12.40
N VAL A 80 -15.39 -3.92 11.61
CA VAL A 80 -15.34 -5.37 11.83
C VAL A 80 -14.78 -5.68 13.21
N ASN A 81 -15.48 -6.54 13.93
CA ASN A 81 -15.09 -7.05 15.23
C ASN A 81 -15.58 -8.51 15.39
N VAL A 82 -15.22 -9.17 16.48
CA VAL A 82 -15.56 -10.58 16.75
C VAL A 82 -17.06 -10.85 16.75
N ASN A 83 -17.91 -9.86 17.05
CA ASN A 83 -19.35 -10.04 17.18
C ASN A 83 -20.10 -9.85 15.85
N ASN A 84 -19.59 -8.99 14.96
CA ASN A 84 -20.28 -8.68 13.69
C ASN A 84 -19.75 -9.44 12.49
N ASN A 85 -18.48 -9.88 12.49
CA ASN A 85 -17.87 -10.73 11.46
C ASN A 85 -16.65 -11.46 12.01
N SER A 86 -16.88 -12.58 12.72
CA SER A 86 -15.81 -13.34 13.40
C SER A 86 -14.78 -13.90 12.40
N ARG A 87 -15.21 -14.44 11.24
CA ARG A 87 -14.31 -14.99 10.22
C ARG A 87 -13.32 -13.93 9.72
N LEU A 88 -13.84 -12.78 9.32
CA LEU A 88 -13.00 -11.70 8.81
C LEU A 88 -12.11 -11.12 9.92
N PHE A 89 -12.63 -11.00 11.14
CA PHE A 89 -11.84 -10.56 12.29
C PHE A 89 -10.65 -11.49 12.56
N ASP A 90 -10.83 -12.81 12.48
CA ASP A 90 -9.75 -13.80 12.66
C ASP A 90 -8.71 -13.72 11.54
N ILE A 91 -9.16 -13.56 10.28
CA ILE A 91 -8.28 -13.36 9.11
C ILE A 91 -7.40 -12.12 9.33
N ILE A 92 -8.01 -10.97 9.66
CA ILE A 92 -7.29 -9.70 9.86
C ILE A 92 -6.35 -9.79 11.07
N THR A 93 -6.78 -10.39 12.17
CA THR A 93 -5.94 -10.57 13.36
C THR A 93 -4.69 -11.39 13.04
N THR A 94 -4.85 -12.49 12.29
CA THR A 94 -3.73 -13.33 11.84
C THR A 94 -2.81 -12.57 10.89
N LEU A 95 -3.36 -11.87 9.93
CA LEU A 95 -2.64 -11.03 8.98
C LEU A 95 -1.81 -9.97 9.71
N CYS A 96 -2.41 -9.24 10.65
CA CYS A 96 -1.72 -8.20 11.42
C CYS A 96 -0.54 -8.76 12.23
N LYS A 97 -0.74 -9.93 12.84
CA LYS A 97 0.36 -10.66 13.51
C LYS A 97 1.47 -11.00 12.53
N ASN A 98 1.12 -11.53 11.35
CA ASN A 98 2.09 -11.95 10.33
C ASN A 98 2.84 -10.77 9.69
N LEU A 99 2.25 -9.59 9.63
CA LEU A 99 2.91 -8.35 9.14
C LEU A 99 3.60 -7.55 10.24
N GLY A 100 3.36 -7.89 11.51
CA GLY A 100 3.90 -7.15 12.66
C GLY A 100 3.31 -5.74 12.81
N ILE A 101 2.01 -5.57 12.50
CA ILE A 101 1.32 -4.26 12.52
C ILE A 101 0.16 -4.26 13.53
N PRO A 102 -0.25 -3.09 14.04
CA PRO A 102 -1.47 -2.96 14.82
C PRO A 102 -2.71 -3.24 13.97
N MET A 103 -3.81 -3.61 14.62
CA MET A 103 -5.10 -3.87 13.97
C MET A 103 -5.62 -2.59 13.30
N PRO A 104 -5.89 -2.60 11.97
CA PRO A 104 -6.50 -1.48 11.27
C PRO A 104 -7.99 -1.39 11.58
N LEU A 105 -8.63 -0.27 11.20
CA LEU A 105 -10.08 -0.18 11.14
C LEU A 105 -10.55 -0.80 9.83
N VAL A 106 -11.34 -1.88 9.93
CA VAL A 106 -11.81 -2.66 8.78
C VAL A 106 -13.30 -2.45 8.59
N TYR A 107 -13.71 -2.16 7.37
CA TYR A 107 -15.11 -1.96 6.98
C TYR A 107 -15.47 -2.88 5.82
N VAL A 108 -16.67 -3.44 5.87
CA VAL A 108 -17.24 -4.21 4.76
C VAL A 108 -18.23 -3.31 4.03
N TYR A 109 -18.18 -3.25 2.70
CA TYR A 109 -19.06 -2.43 1.86
C TYR A 109 -19.79 -3.26 0.82
N SER A 110 -21.02 -2.85 0.47
CA SER A 110 -21.87 -3.43 -0.56
C SER A 110 -21.80 -2.64 -1.86
N ASP A 111 -22.40 -3.17 -2.94
CA ASP A 111 -22.53 -2.44 -4.21
C ASP A 111 -23.37 -1.16 -4.07
N GLU A 112 -24.35 -1.14 -3.16
CA GLU A 112 -25.12 0.06 -2.85
C GLU A 112 -24.22 1.13 -2.20
N ASP A 113 -23.29 0.72 -1.33
CA ASP A 113 -22.32 1.64 -0.74
C ASP A 113 -21.37 2.20 -1.79
N ILE A 114 -20.95 1.41 -2.81
CA ILE A 114 -20.12 1.90 -3.93
C ILE A 114 -20.81 3.08 -4.61
N TYR A 115 -22.07 2.91 -5.01
CA TYR A 115 -22.84 3.99 -5.66
C TYR A 115 -22.94 5.24 -4.80
N ARG A 116 -23.19 5.08 -3.49
CA ARG A 116 -23.24 6.21 -2.54
C ARG A 116 -21.89 6.91 -2.39
N MET A 117 -20.81 6.14 -2.34
CA MET A 117 -19.44 6.66 -2.21
C MET A 117 -19.03 7.44 -3.47
N GLU A 118 -19.28 6.89 -4.66
CA GLU A 118 -19.02 7.57 -5.92
C GLU A 118 -19.76 8.90 -6.02
N ARG A 119 -21.05 8.88 -5.69
CA ARG A 119 -21.86 10.11 -5.66
C ARG A 119 -21.35 11.15 -4.66
N ALA A 120 -20.93 10.72 -3.48
CA ALA A 120 -20.36 11.60 -2.47
C ALA A 120 -19.02 12.20 -2.93
N LEU A 121 -18.22 11.44 -3.71
CA LEU A 121 -16.95 11.91 -4.28
C LEU A 121 -17.14 12.91 -5.43
N GLU A 122 -18.24 12.85 -6.19
CA GLU A 122 -18.53 13.81 -7.27
C GLU A 122 -18.57 15.26 -6.78
N GLU A 123 -18.90 15.48 -5.51
CA GLU A 123 -18.96 16.80 -4.88
C GLU A 123 -17.60 17.25 -4.30
N THR A 124 -16.55 16.47 -4.49
CA THR A 124 -15.21 16.72 -3.94
C THR A 124 -14.13 16.90 -5.01
N SER A 125 -12.92 17.28 -4.59
CA SER A 125 -11.73 17.30 -5.46
C SER A 125 -11.27 15.92 -5.93
N LEU A 126 -11.91 14.83 -5.43
CA LEU A 126 -11.62 13.45 -5.80
C LEU A 126 -12.54 12.93 -6.94
N LYS A 127 -13.33 13.81 -7.54
CA LYS A 127 -14.23 13.49 -8.66
C LYS A 127 -13.50 12.77 -9.79
N GLY A 128 -14.10 11.69 -10.28
CA GLY A 128 -13.58 10.90 -11.41
C GLY A 128 -12.48 9.91 -11.02
N GLN A 129 -12.19 9.74 -9.74
CA GLN A 129 -11.35 8.64 -9.28
C GLN A 129 -12.23 7.38 -9.14
N GLU A 130 -11.95 6.37 -9.95
CA GLU A 130 -12.53 5.03 -9.76
C GLU A 130 -11.86 4.36 -8.55
N LEU A 131 -12.44 4.56 -7.38
CA LEU A 131 -11.87 4.08 -6.12
C LEU A 131 -12.48 2.75 -5.67
N PHE A 132 -13.68 2.42 -6.20
CA PHE A 132 -14.49 1.33 -5.65
C PHE A 132 -14.90 0.37 -6.75
N GLN A 133 -14.65 -0.89 -6.52
CA GLN A 133 -15.08 -1.97 -7.39
C GLN A 133 -15.74 -3.06 -6.54
N SER A 134 -16.81 -3.67 -7.05
CA SER A 134 -17.32 -4.90 -6.49
C SER A 134 -16.24 -6.00 -6.58
N ASN A 135 -16.25 -6.91 -5.63
CA ASN A 135 -15.27 -8.01 -5.54
C ASN A 135 -13.82 -7.55 -5.34
N ASN A 136 -13.61 -6.48 -4.58
CA ASN A 136 -12.29 -5.92 -4.32
C ASN A 136 -12.08 -5.57 -2.84
N ALA A 137 -10.82 -5.33 -2.49
CA ALA A 137 -10.43 -4.68 -1.25
C ALA A 137 -9.52 -3.49 -1.57
N PHE A 138 -9.46 -2.51 -0.70
CA PHE A 138 -8.53 -1.38 -0.81
C PHE A 138 -8.21 -0.79 0.54
N THR A 139 -7.16 0.00 0.61
CA THR A 139 -6.71 0.68 1.82
C THR A 139 -6.66 2.20 1.66
N CYS A 140 -6.93 2.90 2.76
CA CYS A 140 -6.72 4.32 2.90
C CYS A 140 -5.94 4.61 4.18
N GLY A 141 -5.25 5.75 4.20
CA GLY A 141 -4.48 6.17 5.35
C GLY A 141 -2.99 5.95 5.20
N SER A 142 -2.32 5.87 6.32
CA SER A 142 -0.89 5.66 6.43
C SER A 142 -0.60 4.50 7.37
N LYS A 143 0.68 4.13 7.51
CA LYS A 143 1.09 3.10 8.49
C LYS A 143 0.74 3.44 9.94
N GLU A 144 0.52 4.72 10.27
CA GLU A 144 0.10 5.16 11.61
C GLU A 144 -1.42 5.07 11.82
N MET A 145 -2.20 5.20 10.74
CA MET A 145 -3.68 5.17 10.80
C MET A 145 -4.22 4.54 9.52
N LEU A 146 -4.37 3.22 9.56
CA LEU A 146 -4.74 2.40 8.43
C LEU A 146 -6.22 2.00 8.49
N TYR A 147 -6.90 2.20 7.36
CA TYR A 147 -8.26 1.76 7.10
C TYR A 147 -8.26 0.73 5.97
N VAL A 148 -9.01 -0.34 6.15
CA VAL A 148 -9.20 -1.40 5.14
C VAL A 148 -10.68 -1.48 4.79
N PHE A 149 -10.99 -1.49 3.51
CA PHE A 149 -12.34 -1.63 2.98
C PHE A 149 -12.40 -2.89 2.12
N ILE A 150 -13.42 -3.72 2.36
CA ILE A 150 -13.55 -5.04 1.72
C ILE A 150 -14.98 -5.19 1.21
N SER A 151 -15.17 -5.59 -0.06
CA SER A 151 -16.51 -5.80 -0.59
C SER A 151 -17.19 -7.03 0.03
N GLU A 152 -18.50 -6.94 0.24
CA GLU A 152 -19.33 -8.07 0.68
C GLU A 152 -19.26 -9.22 -0.32
N GLU A 153 -19.23 -8.90 -1.61
CA GLU A 153 -19.15 -9.89 -2.69
C GLU A 153 -17.88 -10.74 -2.60
N LEU A 154 -16.72 -10.11 -2.33
CA LEU A 154 -15.47 -10.84 -2.11
C LEU A 154 -15.59 -11.84 -0.95
N MET A 155 -16.21 -11.42 0.14
CA MET A 155 -16.39 -12.26 1.34
C MET A 155 -17.42 -13.37 1.14
N ALA A 156 -18.40 -13.17 0.25
CA ALA A 156 -19.44 -14.15 -0.07
C ALA A 156 -18.96 -15.23 -1.04
N LYS A 157 -17.91 -14.98 -1.82
CA LYS A 157 -17.37 -15.94 -2.79
C LYS A 157 -16.74 -17.14 -2.08
N THR A 158 -17.33 -18.31 -2.28
CA THR A 158 -16.85 -19.56 -1.71
C THR A 158 -15.60 -20.12 -2.38
N GLU A 159 -15.23 -19.58 -3.53
CA GLU A 159 -14.02 -19.94 -4.26
C GLU A 159 -12.71 -19.42 -3.63
N TYR A 160 -12.79 -18.40 -2.74
CA TYR A 160 -11.64 -17.89 -2.05
C TYR A 160 -11.45 -18.58 -0.70
N THR A 161 -10.24 -19.08 -0.49
CA THR A 161 -9.81 -19.57 0.83
C THR A 161 -9.45 -18.39 1.75
N ASP A 162 -9.40 -18.63 3.06
CA ASP A 162 -9.00 -17.60 4.02
C ASP A 162 -7.58 -17.09 3.77
N LEU A 163 -6.66 -17.96 3.29
CA LEU A 163 -5.29 -17.56 2.94
C LEU A 163 -5.25 -16.65 1.71
N GLU A 164 -6.11 -16.89 0.71
CA GLU A 164 -6.20 -16.04 -0.47
C GLU A 164 -6.82 -14.67 -0.14
N ILE A 165 -7.86 -14.64 0.71
CA ILE A 165 -8.41 -13.38 1.24
C ILE A 165 -7.35 -12.64 2.05
N MET A 166 -6.59 -13.35 2.89
CA MET A 166 -5.49 -12.79 3.66
C MET A 166 -4.39 -12.23 2.75
N ALA A 167 -4.06 -12.92 1.65
CA ALA A 167 -3.09 -12.45 0.66
C ALA A 167 -3.57 -11.17 -0.03
N LEU A 168 -4.86 -11.09 -0.44
CA LEU A 168 -5.42 -9.90 -1.07
C LEU A 168 -5.38 -8.70 -0.12
N ILE A 169 -5.87 -8.85 1.10
CA ILE A 169 -5.85 -7.78 2.10
C ILE A 169 -4.40 -7.39 2.43
N GLY A 170 -3.50 -8.36 2.52
CA GLY A 170 -2.07 -8.16 2.74
C GLY A 170 -1.40 -7.38 1.62
N HIS A 171 -1.81 -7.60 0.35
CA HIS A 171 -1.38 -6.83 -0.81
C HIS A 171 -1.78 -5.35 -0.66
N GLU A 172 -3.06 -5.09 -0.38
CA GLU A 172 -3.56 -3.73 -0.19
C GLU A 172 -2.89 -3.00 0.98
N ILE A 173 -2.73 -3.68 2.11
CA ILE A 173 -1.99 -3.15 3.26
C ILE A 173 -0.52 -2.91 2.88
N GLY A 174 0.07 -3.77 2.05
CA GLY A 174 1.42 -3.61 1.52
C GLY A 174 1.64 -2.29 0.82
N HIS A 175 0.68 -1.84 0.00
CA HIS A 175 0.70 -0.51 -0.62
C HIS A 175 0.79 0.61 0.43
N ALA A 176 -0.04 0.55 1.46
CA ALA A 176 -0.04 1.56 2.52
C ALA A 176 1.26 1.56 3.34
N LEU A 177 1.76 0.38 3.72
CA LEU A 177 3.00 0.24 4.49
C LEU A 177 4.25 0.71 3.73
N ALA A 178 4.27 0.52 2.39
CA ALA A 178 5.34 0.99 1.52
C ALA A 178 5.15 2.44 1.03
N ASN A 179 4.13 3.16 1.54
CA ASN A 179 3.81 4.55 1.18
C ASN A 179 3.51 4.76 -0.33
N HIS A 180 3.00 3.76 -1.03
CA HIS A 180 2.65 3.88 -2.45
C HIS A 180 1.63 5.00 -2.74
N PRO A 181 0.63 5.28 -1.87
CA PRO A 181 -0.29 6.40 -2.08
C PRO A 181 0.37 7.79 -2.16
N ILE A 182 1.61 7.95 -1.66
CA ILE A 182 2.38 9.19 -1.82
C ILE A 182 2.58 9.52 -3.31
N LYS A 183 2.85 8.52 -4.16
CA LYS A 183 2.95 8.74 -5.60
C LYS A 183 1.64 9.27 -6.18
N GLY A 184 0.51 8.69 -5.79
CA GLY A 184 -0.81 9.17 -6.21
C GLY A 184 -1.02 10.65 -5.86
N SER A 185 -0.64 11.05 -4.64
CA SER A 185 -0.72 12.46 -4.22
C SER A 185 0.21 13.37 -5.02
N ILE A 186 1.43 12.91 -5.35
CA ILE A 186 2.36 13.66 -6.22
C ILE A 186 1.78 13.81 -7.62
N MET A 187 1.22 12.73 -8.19
CA MET A 187 0.61 12.75 -9.53
C MET A 187 -0.62 13.66 -9.61
N ALA A 188 -1.40 13.74 -8.53
CA ALA A 188 -2.59 14.58 -8.43
C ALA A 188 -2.28 16.06 -8.12
N THR A 189 -1.02 16.41 -7.84
CA THR A 189 -0.64 17.78 -7.49
C THR A 189 -0.84 18.74 -8.66
N ASP A 190 -1.69 19.75 -8.48
CA ASP A 190 -1.88 20.83 -9.45
C ASP A 190 -0.69 21.81 -9.39
N LEU A 191 0.16 21.72 -10.41
CA LEU A 191 1.37 22.55 -10.52
C LEU A 191 1.06 24.03 -10.73
N SER A 192 -0.15 24.40 -11.16
CA SER A 192 -0.55 25.80 -11.36
C SER A 192 -0.65 26.58 -10.05
N THR A 193 -0.84 25.88 -8.94
CA THR A 193 -0.95 26.48 -7.59
C THR A 193 0.43 26.73 -6.94
N ILE A 194 1.51 26.24 -7.54
CA ILE A 194 2.85 26.30 -7.00
C ILE A 194 3.64 27.42 -7.67
N THR A 195 4.18 28.34 -6.90
CA THR A 195 4.94 29.50 -7.42
C THR A 195 6.45 29.26 -7.48
N ASN A 196 6.99 28.30 -6.72
CA ASN A 196 8.43 28.02 -6.69
C ASN A 196 8.86 27.13 -7.88
N PRO A 197 9.70 27.64 -8.82
CA PRO A 197 10.12 26.88 -10.01
C PRO A 197 10.91 25.60 -9.69
N GLN A 198 11.71 25.60 -8.61
CA GLN A 198 12.50 24.41 -8.20
C GLN A 198 11.58 23.30 -7.69
N VAL A 199 10.52 23.64 -6.96
CA VAL A 199 9.49 22.72 -6.49
C VAL A 199 8.75 22.13 -7.69
N ILE A 200 8.31 22.97 -8.64
CA ILE A 200 7.65 22.54 -9.87
C ILE A 200 8.54 21.56 -10.66
N ALA A 201 9.79 21.91 -10.90
CA ALA A 201 10.72 21.06 -11.65
C ALA A 201 10.90 19.69 -10.97
N ARG A 202 10.98 19.66 -9.65
CA ARG A 202 11.14 18.41 -8.90
C ARG A 202 9.88 17.55 -8.90
N ILE A 203 8.70 18.14 -8.74
CA ILE A 203 7.43 17.39 -8.83
C ILE A 203 7.27 16.79 -10.23
N LYS A 204 7.54 17.53 -11.30
CA LYS A 204 7.53 17.01 -12.69
C LYS A 204 8.46 15.80 -12.84
N GLN A 205 9.66 15.85 -12.27
CA GLN A 205 10.59 14.73 -12.31
C GLN A 205 10.04 13.50 -11.59
N LEU A 206 9.39 13.66 -10.43
CA LEU A 206 8.77 12.58 -9.69
C LEU A 206 7.55 12.00 -10.44
N GLN A 207 6.76 12.85 -11.11
CA GLN A 207 5.61 12.44 -11.91
C GLN A 207 5.99 11.59 -13.14
N GLN A 208 7.17 11.78 -13.71
CA GLN A 208 7.62 11.07 -14.91
C GLN A 208 8.10 9.63 -14.66
N ASN A 209 8.17 9.17 -13.42
CA ASN A 209 8.70 7.84 -13.10
C ASN A 209 7.61 6.74 -13.23
N ASN A 210 7.31 6.33 -14.47
CA ASN A 210 6.28 5.33 -14.78
C ASN A 210 6.66 3.90 -14.37
N GLN A 211 7.95 3.55 -14.42
CA GLN A 211 8.43 2.21 -14.05
C GLN A 211 8.18 1.88 -12.56
N TYR A 212 8.05 2.91 -11.74
CA TYR A 212 7.81 2.77 -10.32
C TYR A 212 6.47 2.08 -9.99
N SER A 213 5.41 2.27 -10.79
CA SER A 213 4.11 1.64 -10.54
C SER A 213 4.17 0.12 -10.58
N ARG A 214 4.92 -0.45 -11.55
CA ARG A 214 5.08 -1.91 -11.68
C ARG A 214 5.82 -2.51 -10.48
N LEU A 215 6.84 -1.81 -9.97
CA LEU A 215 7.58 -2.22 -8.78
C LEU A 215 6.72 -2.16 -7.51
N GLN A 216 5.82 -1.20 -7.40
CA GLN A 216 4.87 -1.11 -6.29
C GLN A 216 4.00 -2.36 -6.17
N GLU A 217 3.53 -2.90 -7.31
CA GLU A 217 2.77 -4.15 -7.32
C GLU A 217 3.60 -5.33 -6.79
N ILE A 218 4.88 -5.43 -7.22
CA ILE A 218 5.77 -6.49 -6.74
C ILE A 218 6.02 -6.36 -5.22
N THR A 219 6.17 -5.14 -4.72
CA THR A 219 6.33 -4.91 -3.27
C THR A 219 5.04 -5.27 -2.50
N ALA A 220 3.88 -4.91 -3.03
CA ALA A 220 2.60 -5.27 -2.43
C ALA A 220 2.37 -6.81 -2.45
N ASP A 221 2.75 -7.48 -3.53
CA ASP A 221 2.74 -8.94 -3.62
C ASP A 221 3.66 -9.62 -2.59
N ARG A 222 4.83 -9.03 -2.29
CA ARG A 222 5.71 -9.51 -1.20
C ARG A 222 5.03 -9.37 0.17
N ALA A 223 4.32 -8.27 0.40
CA ALA A 223 3.52 -8.12 1.62
C ALA A 223 2.40 -9.16 1.71
N ALA A 224 1.73 -9.48 0.58
CA ALA A 224 0.74 -10.56 0.50
C ALA A 224 1.31 -11.90 0.97
N VAL A 225 2.51 -12.28 0.47
CA VAL A 225 3.18 -13.52 0.89
C VAL A 225 3.52 -13.52 2.38
N ILE A 226 3.99 -12.41 2.92
CA ILE A 226 4.27 -12.30 4.37
C ILE A 226 2.96 -12.40 5.15
N ALA A 227 1.88 -11.77 4.70
CA ALA A 227 0.59 -11.75 5.37
C ALA A 227 -0.03 -13.16 5.48
N CYS A 228 -0.09 -13.91 4.39
CA CYS A 228 -0.69 -15.25 4.39
C CYS A 228 0.30 -16.38 4.71
N ARG A 229 1.61 -16.11 4.74
CA ARG A 229 2.68 -17.11 4.96
C ARG A 229 2.70 -18.23 3.92
N ASP A 230 2.08 -18.01 2.76
CA ASP A 230 1.92 -19.02 1.69
C ASP A 230 2.02 -18.37 0.31
N ALA A 231 3.14 -18.62 -0.38
CA ALA A 231 3.36 -18.09 -1.72
C ALA A 231 2.39 -18.69 -2.76
N ALA A 232 1.96 -19.95 -2.56
CA ALA A 232 1.01 -20.58 -3.48
C ALA A 232 -0.40 -19.97 -3.34
N ALA A 233 -0.84 -19.66 -2.12
CA ALA A 233 -2.08 -18.94 -1.87
C ALA A 233 -2.04 -17.52 -2.47
N ALA A 234 -0.93 -16.80 -2.32
CA ALA A 234 -0.75 -15.47 -2.93
C ALA A 234 -0.78 -15.54 -4.48
N GLN A 235 -0.15 -16.55 -5.10
CA GLN A 235 -0.23 -16.76 -6.55
C GLN A 235 -1.65 -17.10 -7.00
N SER A 236 -2.37 -17.97 -6.25
CA SER A 236 -3.74 -18.34 -6.54
C SER A 236 -4.68 -17.13 -6.45
N MET A 237 -4.49 -16.27 -5.47
CA MET A 237 -5.23 -15.01 -5.32
C MET A 237 -5.05 -14.13 -6.57
N ILE A 238 -3.82 -13.88 -7.03
CA ILE A 238 -3.55 -13.12 -8.26
C ILE A 238 -4.28 -13.73 -9.44
N LYS A 239 -4.23 -15.06 -9.58
CA LYS A 239 -4.92 -15.76 -10.67
C LYS A 239 -6.43 -15.55 -10.64
N LYS A 240 -7.06 -15.65 -9.48
CA LYS A 240 -8.51 -15.48 -9.33
C LYS A 240 -8.96 -14.03 -9.50
N MET A 241 -8.21 -13.06 -8.95
CA MET A 241 -8.55 -11.65 -9.05
C MET A 241 -8.53 -11.13 -10.50
N ASN A 242 -7.63 -11.64 -11.32
CA ASN A 242 -7.55 -11.21 -12.71
C ASN A 242 -8.61 -11.85 -13.63
N ASN A 243 -9.54 -12.68 -13.14
CA ASN A 243 -10.61 -13.35 -13.90
C ASN A 243 -10.11 -14.04 -15.18
N LEU A 244 -8.99 -14.76 -15.13
CA LEU A 244 -8.10 -14.90 -16.23
C LEU A 244 -8.60 -15.81 -17.33
N ASP A 245 -9.02 -15.18 -18.40
CA ASP A 245 -8.72 -15.67 -19.73
C ASP A 245 -7.19 -15.88 -19.82
N GLU A 246 -6.73 -17.10 -20.13
CA GLU A 246 -5.30 -17.45 -20.22
C GLU A 246 -4.53 -16.49 -21.15
N ALA A 247 -5.22 -15.89 -22.14
CA ALA A 247 -4.66 -14.92 -23.05
C ALA A 247 -4.24 -13.59 -22.36
N LEU A 248 -4.97 -13.15 -21.34
CA LEU A 248 -4.63 -11.92 -20.58
C LEU A 248 -3.55 -12.17 -19.52
N TRP A 249 -3.36 -13.43 -19.11
CA TRP A 249 -2.35 -13.81 -18.12
C TRP A 249 -0.92 -13.54 -18.59
N ASP A 250 -0.66 -13.72 -19.87
CA ASP A 250 0.65 -13.51 -20.50
C ASP A 250 0.81 -12.15 -21.17
N TYR A 251 -0.30 -11.42 -21.34
CA TYR A 251 -0.29 -10.16 -22.07
C TYR A 251 0.33 -9.04 -21.23
N ASP A 252 1.50 -8.59 -21.60
CA ASP A 252 2.19 -7.48 -20.97
C ASP A 252 2.14 -6.24 -21.87
N HIS A 253 1.36 -5.26 -21.46
CA HIS A 253 1.46 -3.91 -22.01
C HIS A 253 2.60 -3.18 -21.31
N SER A 254 3.63 -2.82 -22.04
CA SER A 254 4.77 -2.05 -21.50
C SER A 254 4.35 -0.71 -20.86
N GLU A 255 3.17 -0.20 -21.24
CA GLU A 255 2.58 1.04 -20.70
C GLU A 255 1.62 0.80 -19.52
N ALA A 256 1.27 -0.46 -19.21
CA ALA A 256 0.38 -0.76 -18.10
C ALA A 256 1.04 -0.43 -16.75
N SER A 257 0.27 0.14 -15.85
CA SER A 257 0.70 0.43 -14.46
C SER A 257 0.97 -0.84 -13.65
N HIS A 258 0.38 -1.98 -14.05
CA HIS A 258 0.51 -3.27 -13.39
C HIS A 258 1.26 -4.26 -14.29
N PRO A 259 2.21 -5.04 -13.76
CA PRO A 259 2.77 -6.18 -14.48
C PRO A 259 1.67 -7.21 -14.74
N ASN A 260 1.82 -8.03 -15.79
CA ASN A 260 0.90 -9.13 -16.04
C ASN A 260 0.88 -10.17 -14.91
N GLY A 261 -0.19 -10.98 -14.85
CA GLY A 261 -0.39 -11.96 -13.78
C GLY A 261 0.75 -12.98 -13.68
N LYS A 262 1.31 -13.42 -14.80
CA LYS A 262 2.44 -14.37 -14.86
C LYS A 262 3.71 -13.78 -14.27
N THR A 263 4.03 -12.53 -14.59
CA THR A 263 5.16 -11.80 -14.02
C THR A 263 5.01 -11.66 -12.50
N ARG A 264 3.83 -11.26 -12.02
CA ARG A 264 3.52 -11.15 -10.59
C ARG A 264 3.62 -12.50 -9.89
N ALA A 265 3.01 -13.55 -10.44
CA ALA A 265 3.10 -14.90 -9.88
C ALA A 265 4.55 -15.42 -9.79
N ARG A 266 5.37 -15.14 -10.81
CA ARG A 266 6.80 -15.49 -10.79
C ARG A 266 7.56 -14.70 -9.72
N ALA A 267 7.29 -13.41 -9.56
CA ALA A 267 7.91 -12.58 -8.53
C ALA A 267 7.56 -13.06 -7.12
N ILE A 268 6.31 -13.47 -6.88
CA ILE A 268 5.85 -14.10 -5.63
C ILE A 268 6.64 -15.38 -5.33
N GLU A 269 6.77 -16.26 -6.32
CA GLU A 269 7.55 -17.51 -6.17
C GLU A 269 9.01 -17.25 -5.79
N LEU A 270 9.66 -16.33 -6.50
CA LEU A 270 11.06 -15.97 -6.24
C LEU A 270 11.24 -15.39 -4.84
N PHE A 271 10.31 -14.50 -4.42
CA PHE A 271 10.34 -13.92 -3.08
C PHE A 271 10.18 -14.98 -1.99
N GLY A 272 9.20 -15.89 -2.12
CA GLY A 272 8.97 -16.96 -1.15
C GLY A 272 10.16 -17.91 -0.97
N LYS A 273 11.06 -18.01 -1.98
CA LYS A 273 12.29 -18.81 -1.96
C LYS A 273 13.55 -18.00 -1.57
N SER A 274 13.40 -16.74 -1.18
CA SER A 274 14.53 -15.84 -0.94
C SER A 274 14.92 -15.73 0.53
N LEU A 275 16.20 -15.48 0.77
CA LEU A 275 16.70 -15.11 2.10
C LEU A 275 16.08 -13.80 2.62
N LEU A 276 15.60 -12.93 1.72
CA LEU A 276 14.89 -11.71 2.10
C LEU A 276 13.57 -12.04 2.80
N TYR A 277 12.78 -12.99 2.26
CA TYR A 277 11.56 -13.47 2.92
C TYR A 277 11.87 -14.06 4.30
N ALA A 278 12.85 -14.98 4.39
CA ALA A 278 13.26 -15.55 5.66
C ALA A 278 13.64 -14.45 6.68
N ARG A 279 14.37 -13.43 6.24
CA ARG A 279 14.75 -12.30 7.08
C ARG A 279 13.56 -11.47 7.57
N CYS A 280 12.55 -11.25 6.72
CA CYS A 280 11.32 -10.58 7.13
C CYS A 280 10.61 -11.37 8.23
N ILE A 281 10.50 -12.69 8.07
CA ILE A 281 9.88 -13.56 9.08
C ILE A 281 10.64 -13.52 10.40
N GLU A 282 11.97 -13.65 10.36
CA GLU A 282 12.81 -13.56 11.57
C GLU A 282 12.59 -12.26 12.36
N LEU A 283 12.51 -11.13 11.64
CA LEU A 283 12.33 -9.83 12.27
C LEU A 283 10.94 -9.64 12.87
N ILE A 284 9.90 -10.14 12.20
CA ILE A 284 8.52 -10.02 12.67
C ILE A 284 8.25 -10.96 13.85
N ASP A 285 8.64 -12.22 13.72
CA ASP A 285 8.32 -13.25 14.71
C ASP A 285 9.32 -13.29 15.86
N HIS A 286 10.42 -12.52 15.78
CA HIS A 286 11.55 -12.55 16.72
C HIS A 286 12.12 -13.97 16.91
N THR A 287 12.13 -14.76 15.83
CA THR A 287 12.59 -16.17 15.83
C THR A 287 13.70 -16.35 14.79
N THR A 288 14.44 -17.45 14.91
CA THR A 288 15.41 -17.87 13.90
C THR A 288 14.73 -18.83 12.93
N VAL A 289 14.82 -18.56 11.63
CA VAL A 289 14.28 -19.39 10.56
C VAL A 289 15.39 -20.28 10.00
N ASP A 290 15.09 -21.56 9.74
CA ASP A 290 16.01 -22.43 9.00
C ASP A 290 16.16 -21.93 7.54
N LYS A 291 17.36 -21.46 7.23
CA LYS A 291 17.67 -20.85 5.92
C LYS A 291 18.01 -21.85 4.84
N SER A 292 18.09 -23.14 5.13
CA SER A 292 18.46 -24.17 4.16
C SER A 292 17.49 -24.30 2.97
N ALA A 293 16.21 -23.92 3.18
CA ALA A 293 15.19 -23.92 2.14
C ALA A 293 15.18 -22.65 1.26
N TYR A 294 15.94 -21.60 1.62
CA TYR A 294 15.93 -20.31 0.93
C TYR A 294 17.19 -20.15 0.09
N LEU A 295 17.04 -20.28 -1.23
CA LEU A 295 18.17 -20.40 -2.16
C LEU A 295 18.63 -19.07 -2.77
N LEU A 296 17.77 -18.05 -2.75
CA LEU A 296 18.05 -16.76 -3.41
C LEU A 296 18.53 -15.71 -2.40
N SER A 297 19.72 -15.16 -2.64
CA SER A 297 20.14 -13.95 -1.92
C SER A 297 19.24 -12.75 -2.27
N ALA A 298 19.24 -11.70 -1.45
CA ALA A 298 18.50 -10.47 -1.75
C ALA A 298 18.97 -9.85 -3.09
N ARG A 299 20.25 -9.92 -3.41
CA ARG A 299 20.84 -9.45 -4.67
C ARG A 299 20.34 -10.27 -5.86
N ASP A 300 20.34 -11.60 -5.74
CA ASP A 300 19.91 -12.49 -6.83
C ASP A 300 18.40 -12.35 -7.05
N LEU A 301 17.61 -12.25 -5.98
CA LEU A 301 16.17 -11.94 -6.06
C LEU A 301 15.94 -10.66 -6.87
N GLN A 302 16.66 -9.58 -6.53
CA GLN A 302 16.50 -8.30 -7.23
C GLN A 302 16.89 -8.44 -8.71
N ALA A 303 17.98 -9.13 -9.03
CA ALA A 303 18.42 -9.36 -10.40
C ALA A 303 17.38 -10.18 -11.21
N GLU A 304 16.76 -11.20 -10.61
CA GLU A 304 15.72 -11.99 -11.27
C GLU A 304 14.43 -11.18 -11.47
N ILE A 305 14.03 -10.36 -10.50
CA ILE A 305 12.87 -9.47 -10.64
C ILE A 305 13.08 -8.49 -11.80
N MET A 306 14.25 -7.88 -11.92
CA MET A 306 14.56 -6.93 -13.00
C MET A 306 14.61 -7.55 -14.40
N LYS A 307 14.69 -8.87 -14.53
CA LYS A 307 14.61 -9.58 -15.81
C LYS A 307 13.17 -9.80 -16.29
N ILE A 308 12.22 -9.79 -15.37
CA ILE A 308 10.81 -10.14 -15.65
C ILE A 308 9.87 -8.94 -15.63
N ILE A 309 10.32 -7.79 -15.12
CA ILE A 309 9.61 -6.50 -15.15
C ILE A 309 10.04 -5.69 -16.38
#